data_0d4246a056bfce43e33711bdf06a2712
#
_entry.id   0d4246a056bfce43e33711bdf06a2712
#
_cell.length_a   1.000
_cell.length_b   1.000
_cell.length_c   1.000
_cell.angle_alpha   90.00
_cell.angle_beta   90.00
_cell.angle_gamma   90.00
#
_symmetry.space_group_name_H-M   'P 1'
#
loop_
_entity.id
_entity.type
_entity.pdbx_description
1 polymer ?
#
loop_
_entity_poly.entity_id
_entity_poly.type
_entity_poly.pdbx_seq_one_letter_code
_entity_poly.pdbx_strand_id
1 'polypeptide(L)' 'MSRDVQNRVTYMVYCVSAFAMHFGLSMKQAYSYLNNFKGIAFLDECYEAEHQLSIKETVSDLSVICHRNGGALI' A
#
# COMPACT_ATOMS: atom_id res chain seq x y z
N MET A 1 8.49 -17.87 -11.38
CA MET A 1 7.41 -17.06 -10.82
C MET A 1 6.38 -16.80 -11.91
N SER A 2 5.10 -16.97 -11.64
CA SER A 2 4.05 -16.72 -12.63
C SER A 2 3.95 -15.21 -12.90
N ARG A 3 3.42 -14.85 -14.07
CA ARG A 3 3.22 -13.44 -14.43
C ARG A 3 2.31 -12.74 -13.41
N ASP A 4 1.27 -13.43 -12.93
CA ASP A 4 0.34 -12.86 -11.96
C ASP A 4 1.03 -12.51 -10.64
N VAL A 5 1.85 -13.42 -10.11
CA VAL A 5 2.61 -13.19 -8.88
C VAL A 5 3.59 -12.03 -9.08
N GLN A 6 4.27 -11.98 -10.22
CA GLN A 6 5.21 -10.91 -10.54
C GLN A 6 4.49 -9.55 -10.61
N ASN A 7 3.31 -9.51 -11.21
CA ASN A 7 2.52 -8.28 -11.30
C ASN A 7 2.09 -7.79 -9.93
N ARG A 8 1.69 -8.70 -9.04
CA ARG A 8 1.30 -8.35 -7.66
C ARG A 8 2.48 -7.78 -6.87
N VAL A 9 3.66 -8.40 -7.00
CA VAL A 9 4.86 -7.91 -6.32
C VAL A 9 5.24 -6.52 -6.82
N THR A 10 5.26 -6.32 -8.13
CA THR A 10 5.58 -5.03 -8.74
C THR A 10 4.60 -3.95 -8.28
N TYR A 11 3.32 -4.26 -8.28
CA TYR A 11 2.28 -3.34 -7.83
C TYR A 11 2.47 -2.98 -6.35
N MET A 12 2.75 -3.98 -5.50
CA MET A 12 2.98 -3.77 -4.07
C MET A 12 4.13 -2.79 -3.84
N VAL A 13 5.26 -3.02 -4.51
CA VAL A 13 6.43 -2.13 -4.39
C VAL A 13 6.08 -0.71 -4.85
N TYR A 14 5.36 -0.59 -5.94
CA TYR A 14 4.93 0.70 -6.46
C TYR A 14 4.05 1.45 -5.45
N CYS A 15 3.09 0.74 -4.83
CA CYS A 15 2.20 1.35 -3.83
C CYS A 15 2.96 1.78 -2.58
N VAL A 16 3.89 0.96 -2.10
CA VAL A 16 4.71 1.31 -0.93
C VAL A 16 5.55 2.53 -1.23
N SER A 17 6.14 2.60 -2.42
CA SER A 17 6.95 3.75 -2.85
C SER A 17 6.12 5.02 -2.91
N ALA A 18 4.93 4.96 -3.49
CA ALA A 18 4.05 6.13 -3.59
C ALA A 18 3.58 6.60 -2.22
N PHE A 19 3.26 5.66 -1.33
CA PHE A 19 2.88 5.97 0.05
C PHE A 19 4.04 6.65 0.78
N ALA A 20 5.25 6.10 0.62
CA ALA A 20 6.45 6.67 1.22
C ALA A 20 6.67 8.12 0.77
N MET A 21 6.56 8.37 -0.53
CA MET A 21 6.73 9.71 -1.09
C MET A 21 5.67 10.68 -0.58
N HIS A 22 4.44 10.21 -0.48
CA HIS A 22 3.33 11.06 -0.03
C HIS A 22 3.52 11.53 1.42
N PHE A 23 4.02 10.66 2.29
CA PHE A 23 4.19 10.95 3.70
C PHE A 23 5.63 11.29 4.10
N GLY A 24 6.55 11.39 3.15
CA GLY A 24 7.94 11.73 3.46
C GLY A 24 8.67 10.65 4.24
N LEU A 25 8.39 9.38 3.95
CA LEU A 25 8.99 8.24 4.64
C LEU A 25 10.01 7.53 3.74
N SER A 26 10.93 6.80 4.36
CA SER A 26 11.76 5.85 3.63
C SER A 26 10.89 4.65 3.21
N MET A 27 11.38 3.85 2.25
CA MET A 27 10.69 2.61 1.86
C MET A 27 10.49 1.67 3.05
N LYS A 28 11.52 1.55 3.88
CA LYS A 28 11.48 0.70 5.07
C LYS A 28 10.42 1.18 6.06
N GLN A 29 10.37 2.48 6.31
CA GLN A 29 9.37 3.07 7.21
C GLN A 29 7.96 2.88 6.68
N ALA A 30 7.77 3.14 5.39
CA ALA A 30 6.46 2.98 4.75
C ALA A 30 5.99 1.54 4.81
N TYR A 31 6.86 0.59 4.46
CA TYR A 31 6.51 -0.83 4.51
C TYR A 31 6.16 -1.27 5.94
N SER A 32 6.97 -0.88 6.93
CA SER A 32 6.69 -1.22 8.32
C SER A 32 5.34 -0.68 8.78
N TYR A 33 5.06 0.57 8.45
CA TYR A 33 3.78 1.21 8.80
C TYR A 33 2.61 0.47 8.17
N LEU A 34 2.70 0.24 6.86
CA LEU A 34 1.63 -0.45 6.13
C LEU A 34 1.43 -1.87 6.64
N ASN A 35 2.52 -2.57 6.93
CA ASN A 35 2.44 -3.94 7.43
C ASN A 35 1.80 -3.99 8.83
N ASN A 36 2.17 -3.06 9.71
CA ASN A 36 1.66 -3.03 11.08
C ASN A 36 0.18 -2.66 11.17
N PHE A 37 -0.30 -1.87 10.23
CA PHE A 37 -1.68 -1.36 10.28
C PHE A 37 -2.55 -1.90 9.13
N LYS A 38 -2.20 -3.09 8.65
CA LYS A 38 -2.99 -3.89 7.71
C LYS A 38 -3.05 -3.35 6.29
N GLY A 39 -2.21 -2.36 5.96
CA GLY A 39 -2.16 -1.83 4.59
C GLY A 39 -1.64 -2.84 3.58
N ILE A 40 -0.61 -3.61 3.96
CA ILE A 40 -0.07 -4.65 3.06
C ILE A 40 -1.11 -5.74 2.81
N ALA A 41 -1.78 -6.21 3.87
CA ALA A 41 -2.84 -7.22 3.73
C ALA A 41 -3.98 -6.69 2.84
N PHE A 42 -4.35 -5.43 2.99
CA PHE A 42 -5.37 -4.80 2.17
C PHE A 42 -4.99 -4.82 0.68
N LEU A 43 -3.75 -4.45 0.36
CA LEU A 43 -3.28 -4.44 -1.03
C LEU A 43 -3.29 -5.84 -1.63
N ASP A 44 -2.93 -6.85 -0.84
CA ASP A 44 -2.92 -8.23 -1.32
C ASP A 44 -4.35 -8.75 -1.54
N GLU A 45 -5.25 -8.52 -0.58
CA GLU A 45 -6.63 -9.00 -0.65
C GLU A 45 -7.46 -8.26 -1.70
N CYS A 46 -7.20 -6.97 -1.89
CA CYS A 46 -7.98 -6.12 -2.77
C CYS A 46 -7.25 -5.77 -4.07
N TYR A 47 -6.25 -6.55 -4.45
CA TYR A 47 -5.44 -6.29 -5.64
C TYR A 47 -6.30 -6.08 -6.89
N GLU A 48 -7.30 -6.94 -7.11
CA GLU A 48 -8.14 -6.88 -8.32
C GLU A 48 -8.86 -5.53 -8.45
N ALA A 49 -9.33 -4.99 -7.34
CA ALA A 49 -10.02 -3.70 -7.33
C ALA A 49 -9.04 -2.53 -7.32
N GLU A 50 -8.03 -2.59 -6.45
CA GLU A 50 -7.13 -1.46 -6.21
C GLU A 50 -6.21 -1.18 -7.40
N HIS A 51 -5.75 -2.22 -8.11
CA HIS A 51 -4.82 -1.99 -9.22
C HIS A 51 -5.49 -1.30 -10.42
N GLN A 52 -6.81 -1.19 -10.44
CA GLN A 52 -7.55 -0.46 -11.46
C GLN A 52 -7.74 1.02 -11.12
N LEU A 53 -7.41 1.42 -9.88
CA LEU A 53 -7.52 2.80 -9.44
C LEU A 53 -6.23 3.57 -9.76
N SER A 54 -6.30 4.90 -9.72
CA SER A 54 -5.09 5.70 -9.79
C SER A 54 -4.27 5.46 -8.54
N ILE A 55 -2.95 5.69 -8.63
CA ILE A 55 -2.07 5.51 -7.45
C ILE A 55 -2.46 6.48 -6.34
N LYS A 56 -2.94 7.67 -6.68
CA LYS A 56 -3.39 8.66 -5.71
C LYS A 56 -4.59 8.13 -4.91
N GLU A 57 -5.53 7.47 -5.57
CA GLU A 57 -6.68 6.88 -4.92
C GLU A 57 -6.27 5.71 -4.02
N THR A 58 -5.32 4.90 -4.48
CA THR A 58 -4.81 3.78 -3.69
C THR A 58 -4.09 4.27 -2.43
N VAL A 59 -3.27 5.32 -2.54
CA VAL A 59 -2.61 5.90 -1.37
C VAL A 59 -3.64 6.43 -0.38
N SER A 60 -4.69 7.08 -0.86
CA SER A 60 -5.78 7.56 -0.01
C SER A 60 -6.46 6.38 0.73
N ASP A 61 -6.77 5.32 0.01
CA ASP A 61 -7.39 4.12 0.61
C ASP A 61 -6.48 3.50 1.66
N LEU A 62 -5.19 3.42 1.39
CA LEU A 62 -4.21 2.91 2.36
C LEU A 62 -4.18 3.75 3.63
N SER A 63 -4.23 5.08 3.50
CA SER A 63 -4.27 5.98 4.64
C SER A 63 -5.49 5.70 5.52
N VAL A 64 -6.66 5.53 4.90
CA VAL A 64 -7.89 5.24 5.62
C VAL A 64 -7.82 3.88 6.33
N ILE A 65 -7.36 2.85 5.63
CA ILE A 65 -7.25 1.49 6.20
C ILE A 65 -6.30 1.49 7.39
N CYS A 66 -5.14 2.11 7.24
CA CYS A 66 -4.15 2.16 8.32
C CYS A 66 -4.69 2.95 9.52
N HIS A 67 -5.36 4.06 9.27
CA HIS A 67 -5.94 4.87 10.36
C HIS A 67 -6.98 4.05 11.15
N ARG A 68 -7.85 3.32 10.46
CA ARG A 68 -8.86 2.47 11.10
C ARG A 68 -8.25 1.36 11.93
N ASN A 69 -7.03 0.97 11.66
CA ASN A 69 -6.32 -0.09 12.37
C ASN A 69 -5.29 0.45 13.36
N GLY A 70 -5.38 1.72 13.73
CA GLY A 70 -4.56 2.31 14.79
C GLY A 70 -3.38 3.14 14.30
N GLY A 71 -3.21 3.33 13.00
CA GLY A 71 -2.15 4.16 12.45
C GLY A 71 -2.40 5.64 12.73
N ALA A 72 -1.31 6.43 12.81
CA ALA A 72 -1.36 7.82 13.24
C ALA A 72 -0.78 8.83 12.23
N LEU A 73 -0.59 8.44 10.97
CA LEU A 73 -0.01 9.34 9.97
C LEU A 73 -1.00 10.38 9.42
N ILE A 74 -2.27 10.22 9.71
CA ILE A 74 -3.28 11.19 9.28
C ILE A 74 -4.10 11.68 10.45
#